data_902e6efca471bb54c42e96c59fe148f6
#
_entry.id   902e6efca471bb54c42e96c59fe148f6
#
_cell.length_a   1.000
_cell.length_b   1.000
_cell.length_c   1.000
_cell.angle_alpha   90.00
_cell.angle_beta   90.00
_cell.angle_gamma   90.00
#
_symmetry.space_group_name_H-M   'P 1'
#
loop_
_entity.id
_entity.type
_entity.pdbx_description
1 polymer ?
#
loop_
_entity_poly.entity_id
_entity_poly.type
_entity_poly.pdbx_seq_one_letter_code
_entity_poly.pdbx_strand_id
1 'polypeptide(L)'
;IALFYSNPFRGAGGGTQAAVDQMAGLFFRYVMPESHAEFYGEYGFDDNRYDLEDMLVSPEHSRAYLIGFSKIHPLHGKNEFFELNYEVTQLEGSKEMINRVQFGYPIFYDSDNSHYGQWLGAGIGSGSNQWILSVDHVKENRRLGFVFERLARNNDQLYAGRVPWVATWYGFDFTKKYVETSLGANYQERFGPFLVWAKALLTQTYNWNHW
;
A
#
# COMPACT_ATOMS: atom_id res chain seq x y z
N ILE A 1 8.63 -18.54 -3.58
CA ILE A 1 7.44 -18.48 -2.70
C ILE A 1 7.94 -18.76 -1.30
N ALA A 2 7.99 -17.76 -0.45
CA ALA A 2 8.25 -17.95 0.97
C ALA A 2 6.90 -17.92 1.69
N LEU A 3 6.51 -19.03 2.25
CA LEU A 3 5.33 -19.14 3.11
C LEU A 3 5.83 -19.05 4.56
N PHE A 4 5.55 -17.95 5.23
CA PHE A 4 5.66 -17.89 6.68
C PHE A 4 4.39 -18.53 7.25
N TYR A 5 4.53 -19.74 7.77
CA TYR A 5 3.43 -20.50 8.29
C TYR A 5 3.41 -20.40 9.81
N SER A 6 2.56 -19.53 10.36
CA SER A 6 1.87 -19.80 11.61
C SER A 6 0.48 -20.28 11.21
N ASN A 7 -0.08 -21.29 11.90
CA ASN A 7 -1.34 -21.89 11.49
C ASN A 7 -2.45 -20.82 11.40
N PRO A 8 -2.85 -20.34 10.20
CA PRO A 8 -3.78 -19.23 10.06
C PRO A 8 -5.22 -19.60 10.47
N PHE A 9 -5.45 -20.87 10.84
CA PHE A 9 -6.76 -21.42 11.15
C PHE A 9 -6.89 -21.91 12.61
N ARG A 10 -5.99 -21.50 13.50
CA ARG A 10 -6.12 -21.86 14.89
C ARG A 10 -7.08 -20.91 15.59
N GLY A 11 -8.34 -21.32 15.66
CA GLY A 11 -9.37 -20.61 16.41
C GLY A 11 -8.95 -20.34 17.85
N ALA A 12 -9.30 -19.19 18.37
CA ALA A 12 -9.20 -18.83 19.76
C ALA A 12 -10.12 -19.77 20.59
N GLY A 13 -9.62 -20.96 20.90
CA GLY A 13 -10.21 -21.78 21.95
C GLY A 13 -10.08 -21.03 23.26
N GLY A 14 -11.19 -20.75 23.94
CA GLY A 14 -11.24 -19.97 25.16
C GLY A 14 -10.36 -20.54 26.28
N GLY A 15 -9.15 -20.09 26.32
CA GLY A 15 -8.17 -20.31 27.38
C GLY A 15 -7.26 -19.09 27.40
N THR A 16 -6.78 -18.73 28.58
CA THR A 16 -5.85 -17.63 28.87
C THR A 16 -4.48 -17.76 28.17
N GLN A 17 -4.45 -18.04 26.89
CA GLN A 17 -3.25 -17.93 26.07
C GLN A 17 -3.15 -16.48 25.61
N ALA A 18 -1.97 -15.89 25.76
CA ALA A 18 -1.64 -14.60 25.20
C ALA A 18 -2.12 -14.53 23.74
N ALA A 19 -2.84 -13.50 23.40
CA ALA A 19 -3.25 -13.25 22.02
C ALA A 19 -1.99 -13.23 21.17
N VAL A 20 -1.84 -14.21 20.30
CA VAL A 20 -0.72 -14.28 19.36
C VAL A 20 -1.21 -13.61 18.10
N ASP A 21 -0.63 -12.49 17.79
CA ASP A 21 -0.82 -11.80 16.54
C ASP A 21 -0.30 -12.64 15.36
N GLN A 22 -1.07 -12.77 14.29
CA GLN A 22 -0.77 -13.65 13.17
C GLN A 22 -0.92 -12.91 11.84
N MET A 23 0.20 -12.71 11.18
CA MET A 23 0.21 -12.18 9.82
C MET A 23 0.59 -13.25 8.81
N ALA A 24 -0.02 -13.24 7.65
CA ALA A 24 0.40 -14.05 6.51
C ALA A 24 0.45 -13.20 5.24
N GLY A 25 1.38 -13.52 4.36
CA GLY A 25 1.58 -12.82 3.10
C GLY A 25 1.91 -13.76 1.96
N LEU A 26 1.40 -13.41 0.79
CA LEU A 26 1.73 -14.04 -0.48
C LEU A 26 2.27 -12.97 -1.41
N PHE A 27 3.39 -13.25 -2.06
CA PHE A 27 3.93 -12.38 -3.10
C PHE A 27 4.20 -13.15 -4.38
N PHE A 28 4.13 -12.44 -5.50
CA PHE A 28 4.48 -12.98 -6.80
C PHE A 28 5.19 -11.93 -7.64
N ARG A 29 5.98 -12.41 -8.58
CA ARG A 29 6.60 -11.60 -9.63
C ARG A 29 6.61 -12.40 -10.92
N TYR A 30 6.07 -11.83 -11.98
CA TYR A 30 6.04 -12.42 -13.30
C TYR A 30 6.75 -11.52 -14.30
N VAL A 31 7.85 -12.01 -14.85
CA VAL A 31 8.68 -11.28 -15.81
C VAL A 31 8.37 -11.77 -17.21
N MET A 32 8.13 -10.87 -18.13
CA MET A 32 7.87 -11.07 -19.54
C MET A 32 9.02 -10.50 -20.38
N PRO A 33 10.13 -11.24 -20.58
CA PRO A 33 11.34 -10.69 -21.20
C PRO A 33 11.11 -10.20 -22.62
N GLU A 34 10.35 -10.92 -23.43
CA GLU A 34 10.06 -10.57 -24.83
C GLU A 34 9.25 -9.28 -24.95
N SER A 35 8.40 -9.00 -23.96
CA SER A 35 7.60 -7.78 -23.90
C SER A 35 8.29 -6.66 -23.12
N HIS A 36 9.47 -6.92 -22.55
CA HIS A 36 10.17 -5.99 -21.65
C HIS A 36 9.26 -5.46 -20.53
N ALA A 37 8.49 -6.35 -19.94
CA ALA A 37 7.51 -5.99 -18.93
C ALA A 37 7.57 -6.94 -17.74
N GLU A 38 7.13 -6.47 -16.59
CA GLU A 38 6.91 -7.29 -15.41
C GLU A 38 5.63 -6.89 -14.69
N PHE A 39 5.03 -7.88 -14.05
CA PHE A 39 3.89 -7.73 -13.17
C PHE A 39 4.22 -8.36 -11.83
N TYR A 40 3.99 -7.64 -10.75
CA TYR A 40 4.28 -8.12 -9.41
C TYR A 40 3.16 -7.74 -8.45
N GLY A 41 3.11 -8.44 -7.35
CA GLY A 41 2.15 -8.12 -6.31
C GLY A 41 2.45 -8.83 -5.01
N GLU A 42 1.88 -8.28 -3.97
CA GLU A 42 1.88 -8.79 -2.62
C GLU A 42 0.47 -8.69 -2.07
N TYR A 43 0.04 -9.74 -1.37
CA TYR A 43 -1.21 -9.78 -0.65
C TYR A 43 -0.94 -10.28 0.76
N GLY A 44 -1.26 -9.46 1.73
CA GLY A 44 -1.14 -9.76 3.14
C GLY A 44 -2.50 -9.74 3.83
N PHE A 45 -2.62 -10.48 4.89
CA PHE A 45 -3.73 -10.39 5.82
C PHE A 45 -3.22 -10.55 7.25
N ASP A 46 -3.89 -9.85 8.11
CA ASP A 46 -3.65 -9.84 9.53
C ASP A 46 -4.84 -10.50 10.24
N ASP A 47 -4.57 -11.02 11.41
CA ASP A 47 -5.56 -11.67 12.25
C ASP A 47 -6.14 -13.00 11.78
N ASN A 48 -6.69 -13.66 12.75
CA ASN A 48 -7.15 -15.04 12.68
C ASN A 48 -8.38 -15.15 11.79
N ARG A 49 -8.21 -15.77 10.64
CA ARG A 49 -9.36 -16.26 9.89
C ARG A 49 -9.84 -17.55 10.51
N TYR A 50 -11.14 -17.62 10.80
CA TYR A 50 -11.72 -18.76 11.48
C TYR A 50 -11.53 -20.06 10.67
N ASP A 51 -11.71 -19.98 9.37
CA ASP A 51 -11.50 -21.08 8.44
C ASP A 51 -11.39 -20.61 6.97
N LEU A 52 -11.31 -21.55 6.05
CA LEU A 52 -11.30 -21.26 4.61
C LEU A 52 -12.62 -20.65 4.11
N GLU A 53 -13.74 -20.99 4.73
CA GLU A 53 -15.05 -20.43 4.40
C GLU A 53 -15.10 -18.94 4.70
N ASP A 54 -14.59 -18.51 5.84
CA ASP A 54 -14.46 -17.10 6.20
C ASP A 54 -13.59 -16.33 5.20
N MET A 55 -12.51 -16.95 4.73
CA MET A 55 -11.67 -16.38 3.70
C MET A 55 -12.39 -16.22 2.34
N LEU A 56 -13.27 -17.15 2.00
CA LEU A 56 -14.04 -17.12 0.76
C LEU A 56 -15.24 -16.16 0.84
N VAL A 57 -15.86 -16.07 1.99
CA VAL A 57 -17.03 -15.19 2.22
C VAL A 57 -16.62 -13.72 2.37
N SER A 58 -15.50 -13.48 3.04
CA SER A 58 -15.01 -12.12 3.32
C SER A 58 -13.54 -11.96 2.94
N PRO A 59 -13.18 -12.01 1.65
CA PRO A 59 -11.79 -11.87 1.21
C PRO A 59 -11.19 -10.50 1.55
N GLU A 60 -12.03 -9.50 1.71
CA GLU A 60 -11.64 -8.13 2.06
C GLU A 60 -11.34 -7.94 3.55
N HIS A 61 -11.67 -8.92 4.40
CA HIS A 61 -11.42 -8.84 5.82
C HIS A 61 -9.92 -8.85 6.11
N SER A 62 -9.45 -7.86 6.83
CA SER A 62 -8.07 -7.69 7.29
C SER A 62 -6.98 -7.86 6.21
N ARG A 63 -7.22 -7.36 5.01
CA ARG A 63 -6.29 -7.48 3.89
C ARG A 63 -5.46 -6.22 3.67
N ALA A 64 -4.24 -6.42 3.19
CA ALA A 64 -3.44 -5.41 2.53
C ALA A 64 -2.95 -5.96 1.18
N TYR A 65 -2.77 -5.10 0.19
CA TYR A 65 -2.16 -5.55 -1.06
C TYR A 65 -1.36 -4.45 -1.74
N LEU A 66 -0.38 -4.89 -2.49
CA LEU A 66 0.38 -4.10 -3.44
C LEU A 66 0.32 -4.80 -4.80
N ILE A 67 0.05 -4.05 -5.84
CA ILE A 67 0.08 -4.53 -7.23
C ILE A 67 0.88 -3.53 -8.04
N GLY A 68 1.86 -4.04 -8.79
CA GLY A 68 2.73 -3.23 -9.63
C GLY A 68 2.88 -3.79 -11.03
N PHE A 69 3.13 -2.88 -11.95
CA PHE A 69 3.42 -3.16 -13.34
C PHE A 69 4.55 -2.25 -13.81
N SER A 70 5.56 -2.83 -14.45
CA SER A 70 6.65 -2.08 -15.08
C SER A 70 6.80 -2.50 -16.54
N LYS A 71 7.08 -1.53 -17.41
CA LYS A 71 7.33 -1.79 -18.84
C LYS A 71 8.42 -0.87 -19.36
N ILE A 72 9.36 -1.47 -20.09
CA ILE A 72 10.37 -0.77 -20.85
C ILE A 72 9.96 -0.79 -22.33
N HIS A 73 9.94 0.37 -22.96
CA HIS A 73 9.73 0.53 -24.39
C HIS A 73 11.02 1.04 -25.03
N PRO A 74 11.82 0.16 -25.68
CA PRO A 74 13.06 0.56 -26.35
C PRO A 74 12.80 1.56 -27.48
N LEU A 75 13.66 2.53 -27.61
CA LEU A 75 13.66 3.49 -28.71
C LEU A 75 14.79 3.15 -29.70
N HIS A 76 14.81 3.86 -30.84
CA HIS A 76 15.79 3.61 -31.90
C HIS A 76 17.21 4.04 -31.52
N GLY A 77 17.37 4.85 -30.48
CA GLY A 77 18.66 5.29 -29.98
C GLY A 77 19.40 4.20 -29.19
N LYS A 78 20.72 4.25 -29.20
CA LYS A 78 21.52 3.35 -28.38
C LYS A 78 21.30 3.70 -26.89
N ASN A 79 20.92 2.68 -26.07
CA ASN A 79 20.62 2.86 -24.65
C ASN A 79 19.56 3.95 -24.39
N GLU A 80 18.53 4.00 -25.22
CA GLU A 80 17.43 4.94 -25.10
C GLU A 80 16.10 4.21 -25.04
N PHE A 81 15.28 4.51 -24.02
CA PHE A 81 13.98 3.88 -23.81
C PHE A 81 13.05 4.73 -22.95
N PHE A 82 11.77 4.43 -23.03
CA PHE A 82 10.80 4.84 -22.02
C PHE A 82 10.60 3.74 -21.01
N GLU A 83 10.49 4.10 -19.75
CA GLU A 83 10.12 3.24 -18.66
C GLU A 83 8.80 3.72 -18.05
N LEU A 84 7.82 2.84 -18.02
CA LEU A 84 6.53 3.04 -17.38
C LEU A 84 6.48 2.20 -16.12
N ASN A 85 6.17 2.82 -14.98
CA ASN A 85 5.90 2.12 -13.74
C ASN A 85 4.54 2.55 -13.20
N TYR A 86 3.75 1.57 -12.79
CA TYR A 86 2.47 1.79 -12.13
C TYR A 86 2.36 0.88 -10.92
N GLU A 87 2.03 1.47 -9.77
CA GLU A 87 1.88 0.73 -8.53
C GLU A 87 0.67 1.22 -7.74
N VAL A 88 -0.06 0.29 -7.19
CA VAL A 88 -1.16 0.51 -6.26
C VAL A 88 -0.84 -0.19 -4.96
N THR A 89 -0.86 0.55 -3.87
CA THR A 89 -0.71 0.02 -2.51
C THR A 89 -1.97 0.33 -1.72
N GLN A 90 -2.54 -0.69 -1.08
CA GLN A 90 -3.77 -0.58 -0.31
C GLN A 90 -3.58 -1.18 1.08
N LEU A 91 -3.49 -0.32 2.08
CA LEU A 91 -3.42 -0.67 3.50
C LEU A 91 -4.64 -0.16 4.29
N GLU A 92 -5.53 0.59 3.65
CA GLU A 92 -6.77 1.07 4.26
C GLU A 92 -7.71 -0.12 4.53
N GLY A 93 -8.26 -0.18 5.73
CA GLY A 93 -9.23 -1.20 6.10
C GLY A 93 -10.44 -1.22 5.17
N SER A 94 -11.02 -2.40 4.95
CA SER A 94 -12.23 -2.51 4.15
C SER A 94 -13.41 -1.88 4.87
N LYS A 95 -14.42 -1.46 4.11
CA LYS A 95 -15.69 -0.94 4.67
C LYS A 95 -16.37 -1.98 5.55
N GLU A 96 -16.24 -3.24 5.21
CA GLU A 96 -16.78 -4.35 5.98
C GLU A 96 -16.08 -4.45 7.33
N MET A 97 -14.77 -4.35 7.35
CA MET A 97 -13.99 -4.36 8.58
C MET A 97 -14.33 -3.16 9.48
N ILE A 98 -14.38 -1.97 8.90
CA ILE A 98 -14.75 -0.74 9.63
C ILE A 98 -16.16 -0.84 10.21
N ASN A 99 -17.10 -1.50 9.52
CA ASN A 99 -18.49 -1.59 9.94
C ASN A 99 -18.81 -2.79 10.87
N ARG A 100 -18.10 -3.89 10.75
CA ARG A 100 -18.38 -5.12 11.50
C ARG A 100 -17.65 -5.19 12.83
N VAL A 101 -16.53 -4.54 12.95
CA VAL A 101 -15.66 -4.74 14.09
C VAL A 101 -15.93 -3.69 15.14
N GLN A 102 -16.67 -4.08 16.16
CA GLN A 102 -16.81 -3.27 17.39
C GLN A 102 -15.47 -3.07 18.12
N PHE A 103 -14.44 -3.86 17.78
CA PHE A 103 -13.15 -3.91 18.44
C PHE A 103 -11.97 -4.12 17.48
N GLY A 104 -12.16 -3.93 16.15
CA GLY A 104 -11.11 -4.16 15.19
C GLY A 104 -10.19 -2.95 15.05
N TYR A 105 -8.95 -3.18 15.30
CA TYR A 105 -7.90 -2.26 14.89
C TYR A 105 -7.62 -2.46 13.40
N PRO A 106 -7.34 -1.38 12.66
CA PRO A 106 -6.93 -1.50 11.28
C PRO A 106 -5.67 -2.35 11.18
N ILE A 107 -5.63 -3.16 10.18
CA ILE A 107 -4.50 -4.01 9.83
C ILE A 107 -3.21 -3.20 9.77
N PHE A 108 -2.14 -3.75 10.26
CA PHE A 108 -0.83 -3.11 10.27
C PHE A 108 -0.76 -1.82 11.10
N TYR A 109 -1.64 -1.71 12.10
CA TYR A 109 -1.80 -0.48 12.86
C TYR A 109 -1.20 -0.53 14.26
N ASP A 110 -0.86 -1.67 14.78
CA ASP A 110 -0.40 -1.76 16.15
C ASP A 110 1.05 -1.29 16.30
N SER A 111 1.35 -0.65 17.42
CA SER A 111 2.70 -0.33 17.88
C SER A 111 3.64 -1.55 17.90
N ASP A 112 3.08 -2.73 17.88
CA ASP A 112 3.79 -4.01 17.89
C ASP A 112 4.43 -4.34 16.53
N ASN A 113 3.98 -3.72 15.44
CA ASN A 113 4.59 -3.84 14.12
C ASN A 113 5.76 -2.86 13.90
N SER A 114 6.45 -2.52 14.95
CA SER A 114 7.63 -1.68 14.90
C SER A 114 8.86 -2.40 15.44
N HIS A 115 10.03 -2.11 14.85
CA HIS A 115 11.31 -2.59 15.32
C HIS A 115 12.22 -1.39 15.63
N TYR A 116 12.62 -1.24 16.88
CA TYR A 116 13.37 -0.07 17.36
C TYR A 116 12.76 1.29 16.98
N GLY A 117 11.41 1.40 17.01
CA GLY A 117 10.69 2.61 16.66
C GLY A 117 10.59 2.87 15.15
N GLN A 118 11.00 1.92 14.32
CA GLN A 118 10.79 1.96 12.87
C GLN A 118 9.59 1.09 12.51
N TRP A 119 8.68 1.63 11.75
CA TRP A 119 7.52 0.89 11.24
C TRP A 119 7.97 -0.22 10.30
N LEU A 120 7.45 -1.42 10.52
CA LEU A 120 7.59 -2.53 9.60
C LEU A 120 6.41 -2.51 8.63
N GLY A 121 6.66 -2.27 7.36
CA GLY A 121 5.61 -2.25 6.34
C GLY A 121 5.85 -1.20 5.25
N ALA A 122 4.83 -0.95 4.45
CA ALA A 122 4.91 0.01 3.35
C ALA A 122 5.11 1.44 3.86
N GLY A 123 5.98 2.19 3.19
CA GLY A 123 6.36 3.55 3.58
C GLY A 123 5.26 4.60 3.57
N ILE A 124 4.08 4.26 3.04
CA ILE A 124 2.90 5.14 3.05
C ILE A 124 2.21 5.20 4.41
N GLY A 125 2.53 4.27 5.31
CA GLY A 125 1.92 4.17 6.63
C GLY A 125 0.60 3.38 6.63
N SER A 126 0.22 2.97 7.84
CA SER A 126 -1.01 2.21 8.10
C SER A 126 -2.27 2.99 7.67
N GLY A 127 -3.32 2.27 7.34
CA GLY A 127 -4.61 2.84 6.99
C GLY A 127 -4.60 3.74 5.76
N SER A 128 -3.56 3.63 4.93
CA SER A 128 -3.33 4.48 3.77
C SER A 128 -3.52 3.70 2.47
N ASN A 129 -3.77 4.44 1.39
CA ASN A 129 -3.71 3.88 0.04
C ASN A 129 -3.02 4.84 -0.92
N GLN A 130 -2.31 4.28 -1.87
CA GLN A 130 -1.51 5.05 -2.81
C GLN A 130 -1.62 4.48 -4.23
N TRP A 131 -1.63 5.37 -5.21
CA TRP A 131 -1.44 5.07 -6.62
C TRP A 131 -0.28 5.91 -7.11
N ILE A 132 0.68 5.27 -7.75
CA ILE A 132 1.82 5.93 -8.37
C ILE A 132 1.87 5.51 -9.82
N LEU A 133 2.00 6.49 -10.70
CA LEU A 133 2.30 6.31 -12.11
C LEU A 133 3.53 7.14 -12.43
N SER A 134 4.56 6.53 -12.99
CA SER A 134 5.70 7.25 -13.53
C SER A 134 5.99 6.85 -14.97
N VAL A 135 6.42 7.83 -15.74
CA VAL A 135 6.92 7.65 -17.11
C VAL A 135 8.25 8.37 -17.21
N ASP A 136 9.29 7.61 -17.43
CA ASP A 136 10.66 8.11 -17.49
C ASP A 136 11.23 7.90 -18.90
N HIS A 137 11.81 8.94 -19.46
CA HIS A 137 12.69 8.86 -20.62
C HIS A 137 14.12 8.66 -20.13
N VAL A 138 14.71 7.55 -20.48
CA VAL A 138 16.09 7.19 -20.12
C VAL A 138 16.92 7.22 -21.38
N LYS A 139 18.02 7.96 -21.32
CA LYS A 139 19.01 8.02 -22.40
C LYS A 139 20.42 8.06 -21.82
N GLU A 140 21.18 6.98 -22.08
CA GLU A 140 22.54 6.81 -21.55
C GLU A 140 22.59 6.99 -20.02
N ASN A 141 23.12 8.11 -19.55
CA ASN A 141 23.32 8.42 -18.13
C ASN A 141 22.27 9.39 -17.58
N ARG A 142 21.27 9.74 -18.36
CA ARG A 142 20.23 10.71 -18.02
C ARG A 142 18.87 10.05 -17.94
N ARG A 143 18.11 10.39 -16.90
CA ARG A 143 16.69 10.07 -16.72
C ARG A 143 15.93 11.37 -16.53
N LEU A 144 14.89 11.55 -17.30
CA LEU A 144 13.92 12.64 -17.15
C LEU A 144 12.54 12.02 -17.11
N GLY A 145 11.79 12.25 -16.05
CA GLY A 145 10.50 11.59 -15.86
C GLY A 145 9.41 12.52 -15.37
N PHE A 146 8.21 12.04 -15.58
CA PHE A 146 6.97 12.57 -15.04
C PHE A 146 6.42 11.60 -14.01
N VAL A 147 5.85 12.11 -12.92
CA VAL A 147 5.21 11.31 -11.89
C VAL A 147 3.86 11.88 -11.52
N PHE A 148 2.87 11.00 -11.44
CA PHE A 148 1.57 11.24 -10.84
C PHE A 148 1.45 10.36 -9.61
N GLU A 149 1.02 10.95 -8.51
CA GLU A 149 0.79 10.25 -7.24
C GLU A 149 -0.53 10.68 -6.65
N ARG A 150 -1.32 9.72 -6.20
CA ARG A 150 -2.47 9.94 -5.33
C ARG A 150 -2.25 9.16 -4.04
N LEU A 151 -2.30 9.86 -2.92
CA LEU A 151 -2.09 9.29 -1.60
C LEU A 151 -3.23 9.69 -0.67
N ALA A 152 -3.90 8.71 -0.10
CA ALA A 152 -4.83 8.89 1.00
C ALA A 152 -4.18 8.34 2.27
N ARG A 153 -4.05 9.18 3.31
CA ARG A 153 -3.33 8.82 4.53
C ARG A 153 -4.30 8.52 5.66
N ASN A 154 -4.09 7.36 6.29
CA ASN A 154 -4.64 7.03 7.60
C ASN A 154 -6.16 7.32 7.74
N ASN A 155 -6.90 7.11 6.66
CA ASN A 155 -8.32 7.47 6.62
C ASN A 155 -9.20 6.54 7.45
N ASP A 156 -8.84 5.28 7.58
CA ASP A 156 -9.59 4.30 8.34
C ASP A 156 -9.54 4.59 9.85
N GLN A 157 -8.37 4.88 10.39
CA GLN A 157 -8.20 5.17 11.80
C GLN A 157 -8.95 6.43 12.24
N LEU A 158 -8.90 7.47 11.43
CA LEU A 158 -9.59 8.71 11.72
C LEU A 158 -11.10 8.52 11.86
N TYR A 159 -11.66 7.63 11.06
CA TYR A 159 -13.07 7.28 11.15
C TYR A 159 -13.35 6.39 12.35
N ALA A 160 -12.52 5.39 12.61
CA ALA A 160 -12.67 4.52 13.78
C ALA A 160 -12.55 5.29 15.12
N GLY A 161 -11.64 6.25 15.21
CA GLY A 161 -11.41 7.04 16.41
C GLY A 161 -12.46 8.12 16.70
N ARG A 162 -13.27 8.50 15.70
CA ARG A 162 -14.27 9.58 15.83
C ARG A 162 -15.66 9.12 16.18
N VAL A 163 -15.94 7.85 16.10
CA VAL A 163 -17.26 7.30 16.46
C VAL A 163 -17.29 7.10 17.97
N PRO A 164 -18.08 7.89 18.75
CA PRO A 164 -18.27 7.60 20.15
C PRO A 164 -18.89 6.20 20.31
N TRP A 165 -18.44 5.44 21.27
CA TRP A 165 -18.86 4.07 21.59
C TRP A 165 -20.38 3.82 21.67
N VAL A 166 -21.18 4.85 21.62
CA VAL A 166 -22.64 4.80 21.81
C VAL A 166 -23.40 5.37 20.61
N ALA A 167 -22.75 6.04 19.69
CA ALA A 167 -23.44 6.74 18.62
C ALA A 167 -23.43 5.92 17.34
N THR A 168 -24.54 5.24 17.13
CA THR A 168 -25.10 4.98 15.79
C THR A 168 -24.08 4.91 14.64
N TRP A 169 -23.95 3.77 14.08
CA TRP A 169 -23.21 3.33 12.90
C TRP A 169 -23.31 4.24 11.64
N TYR A 170 -23.89 5.42 11.74
CA TYR A 170 -24.24 6.33 10.66
C TYR A 170 -23.30 7.53 10.53
N GLY A 171 -22.17 7.54 11.24
CA GLY A 171 -21.30 8.71 11.34
C GLY A 171 -20.12 8.79 10.36
N PHE A 172 -19.97 7.86 9.43
CA PHE A 172 -18.85 7.90 8.49
C PHE A 172 -19.13 8.89 7.36
N ASP A 173 -18.56 10.06 7.45
CA ASP A 173 -18.55 11.03 6.36
C ASP A 173 -17.36 10.74 5.42
N PHE A 174 -17.57 9.89 4.45
CA PHE A 174 -16.56 9.55 3.43
C PHE A 174 -16.15 10.74 2.55
N THR A 175 -16.88 11.86 2.61
CA THR A 175 -16.51 13.06 1.87
C THR A 175 -15.35 13.81 2.50
N LYS A 176 -15.04 13.51 3.75
CA LYS A 176 -13.96 14.17 4.53
C LYS A 176 -12.65 13.41 4.55
N LYS A 177 -12.47 12.41 3.67
CA LYS A 177 -11.20 11.70 3.56
C LYS A 177 -10.08 12.62 3.12
N TYR A 178 -8.97 12.57 3.85
CA TYR A 178 -7.74 13.25 3.48
C TYR A 178 -7.10 12.60 2.26
N VAL A 179 -6.90 13.39 1.22
CA VAL A 179 -6.28 12.91 -0.03
C VAL A 179 -5.30 13.95 -0.56
N GLU A 180 -4.13 13.50 -0.91
CA GLU A 180 -3.12 14.25 -1.67
C GLU A 180 -3.10 13.77 -3.11
N THR A 181 -3.06 14.69 -4.05
CA THR A 181 -2.82 14.41 -5.46
C THR A 181 -1.63 15.24 -5.92
N SER A 182 -0.60 14.58 -6.39
CA SER A 182 0.65 15.21 -6.78
C SER A 182 0.96 14.98 -8.25
N LEU A 183 1.42 16.01 -8.91
CA LEU A 183 2.04 15.97 -10.22
C LEU A 183 3.48 16.45 -10.12
N GLY A 184 4.39 15.81 -10.79
CA GLY A 184 5.77 16.23 -10.71
C GLY A 184 6.66 15.71 -11.81
N ALA A 185 7.91 16.16 -11.74
CA ALA A 185 8.98 15.72 -12.59
C ALA A 185 10.17 15.24 -11.76
N ASN A 186 10.88 14.29 -12.29
CA ASN A 186 12.15 13.82 -11.78
C ASN A 186 13.24 14.01 -12.82
N TYR A 187 14.43 14.25 -12.35
CA TYR A 187 15.62 14.35 -13.16
C TYR A 187 16.76 13.65 -12.45
N GLN A 188 17.52 12.86 -13.20
CA GLN A 188 18.73 12.22 -12.72
C GLN A 188 19.75 12.19 -13.84
N GLU A 189 20.99 12.55 -13.54
CA GLU A 189 22.10 12.47 -14.50
C GLU A 189 23.42 12.16 -13.78
N ARG A 190 24.27 11.39 -14.46
CA ARG A 190 25.60 11.07 -13.98
C ARG A 190 26.65 11.91 -14.69
N PHE A 191 27.37 12.70 -13.90
CA PHE A 191 28.50 13.54 -14.35
C PHE A 191 29.81 12.97 -13.79
N GLY A 192 30.47 12.13 -14.55
CA GLY A 192 31.68 11.44 -14.06
C GLY A 192 31.39 10.61 -12.80
N PRO A 193 32.05 10.89 -11.66
CA PRO A 193 31.81 10.17 -10.40
C PRO A 193 30.54 10.64 -9.67
N PHE A 194 29.96 11.77 -10.06
CA PHE A 194 28.80 12.35 -9.37
C PHE A 194 27.49 11.90 -9.97
N LEU A 195 26.55 11.54 -9.12
CA LEU A 195 25.15 11.31 -9.47
C LEU A 195 24.32 12.47 -8.89
N VAL A 196 23.71 13.24 -9.78
CA VAL A 196 22.82 14.35 -9.42
C VAL A 196 21.39 13.90 -9.67
N TRP A 197 20.52 14.13 -8.72
CA TRP A 197 19.09 13.89 -8.88
C TRP A 197 18.28 15.04 -8.26
N ALA A 198 17.13 15.30 -8.85
CA ALA A 198 16.16 16.26 -8.37
C ALA A 198 14.74 15.75 -8.63
N LYS A 199 13.83 16.01 -7.71
CA LYS A 199 12.40 15.74 -7.86
C LYS A 199 11.63 16.98 -7.41
N ALA A 200 10.69 17.41 -8.22
CA ALA A 200 9.76 18.50 -7.91
C ALA A 200 8.33 17.97 -7.99
N LEU A 201 7.53 18.23 -6.96
CA LEU A 201 6.12 17.83 -6.89
C LEU A 201 5.26 19.06 -6.61
N LEU A 202 4.19 19.19 -7.35
CA LEU A 202 3.07 20.07 -7.04
C LEU A 202 1.95 19.23 -6.46
N THR A 203 1.62 19.45 -5.18
CA THR A 203 0.62 18.68 -4.46
C THR A 203 -0.60 19.52 -4.14
N GLN A 204 -1.76 19.00 -4.51
CA GLN A 204 -3.06 19.50 -4.08
C GLN A 204 -3.59 18.58 -2.98
N THR A 205 -3.89 19.16 -1.83
CA THR A 205 -4.47 18.44 -0.70
C THR A 205 -5.96 18.74 -0.60
N TYR A 206 -6.75 17.70 -0.47
CA TYR A 206 -8.20 17.76 -0.23
C TYR A 206 -8.50 17.36 1.21
N ASN A 207 -9.47 18.04 1.81
CA ASN A 207 -9.92 17.77 3.17
C ASN A 207 -8.77 17.83 4.19
N TRP A 208 -7.96 18.85 4.09
CA TRP A 208 -6.89 19.13 5.06
C TRP A 208 -7.48 19.15 6.47
N ASN A 209 -6.88 18.40 7.40
CA ASN A 209 -7.40 18.18 8.76
C ASN A 209 -8.78 17.49 8.80
N HIS A 210 -9.23 16.85 7.75
CA HIS A 210 -10.51 16.12 7.69
C HIS A 210 -11.76 16.99 8.00
N TRP A 211 -11.74 18.24 7.55
CA TRP A 211 -12.85 19.20 7.66
C TRP A 211 -13.61 19.35 6.35
#